data_bf6ab7448d17037242538188d2755c67
#
_entry.id   bf6ab7448d17037242538188d2755c67
#
_cell.length_a   1.000
_cell.length_b   1.000
_cell.length_c   1.000
_cell.angle_alpha   90.00
_cell.angle_beta   90.00
_cell.angle_gamma   90.00
#
_symmetry.space_group_name_H-M   'P 1'
#
loop_
_entity.id
_entity.type
_entity.pdbx_description
1 polymer ?
#
loop_
_entity_poly.entity_id
_entity_poly.type
_entity_poly.pdbx_seq_one_letter_code
_entity_poly.pdbx_strand_id
1 'polypeptide(L)'
;TYGLSRSSESKYGTFSDYVKQQPYNSPYDANGKLVKTFEHFSGSPGQTGEANPLYDATLNSFNKSGYTSLSNNFSVEWQVLKGLTLRGQVGISSTDNTSDYFLPAEHTFFQSAEYKTTDGFLRRGQYKYSTGKGNNYDGSINLAYSETLADKHQIYLGVDYSLRERNNRSYSFDAEGFMDEDVHFLASARQYQENGKPGGNQSTMRSMGLAANLNY
;
A
#
# COMPACT_ATOMS: atom_id res chain seq x y z
N THR A 1 3.53 -0.65 -20.86
CA THR A 1 2.24 -0.87 -20.14
C THR A 1 2.10 0.16 -19.03
N TYR A 2 0.92 0.72 -18.91
CA TYR A 2 0.53 1.63 -17.82
C TYR A 2 -0.53 0.95 -16.98
N GLY A 3 -0.36 0.96 -15.66
CA GLY A 3 -1.31 0.42 -14.69
C GLY A 3 -1.70 1.48 -13.67
N LEU A 4 -2.98 1.58 -13.37
CA LEU A 4 -3.54 2.43 -12.32
C LEU A 4 -4.54 1.62 -11.52
N SER A 5 -4.42 1.63 -10.21
CA SER A 5 -5.43 1.09 -9.30
C SER A 5 -5.71 2.08 -8.20
N ARG A 6 -6.96 2.19 -7.83
CA ARG A 6 -7.43 2.97 -6.68
C ARG A 6 -8.45 2.13 -5.92
N SER A 7 -8.32 2.10 -4.63
CA SER A 7 -9.23 1.44 -3.70
C SER A 7 -9.65 2.41 -2.62
N SER A 8 -10.91 2.35 -2.22
CA SER A 8 -11.43 3.08 -1.07
C SER A 8 -12.33 2.14 -0.30
N GLU A 9 -12.11 2.01 0.98
CA GLU A 9 -13.00 1.25 1.86
C GLU A 9 -14.33 2.00 2.03
N SER A 10 -15.39 1.23 2.27
CA SER A 10 -16.69 1.79 2.57
C SER A 10 -16.68 2.47 3.94
N LYS A 11 -17.24 3.68 4.05
CA LYS A 11 -17.46 4.31 5.36
C LYS A 11 -18.45 3.54 6.25
N TYR A 12 -19.26 2.67 5.68
CA TYR A 12 -20.17 1.82 6.45
C TYR A 12 -19.48 0.65 7.15
N GLY A 13 -18.15 0.55 7.06
CA GLY A 13 -17.41 -0.56 7.66
C GLY A 13 -17.70 -1.91 6.99
N THR A 14 -17.57 -2.99 7.75
CA THR A 14 -17.79 -4.36 7.27
C THR A 14 -19.11 -4.91 7.79
N PHE A 15 -19.68 -5.90 7.09
CA PHE A 15 -20.86 -6.61 7.55
C PHE A 15 -20.67 -7.21 8.96
N SER A 16 -19.46 -7.61 9.30
CA SER A 16 -19.11 -8.12 10.63
C SER A 16 -19.35 -7.11 11.76
N ASP A 17 -19.21 -5.81 11.48
CA ASP A 17 -19.40 -4.76 12.48
C ASP A 17 -20.87 -4.61 12.86
N TYR A 18 -21.78 -4.91 11.94
CA TYR A 18 -23.23 -4.89 12.16
C TYR A 18 -23.78 -6.17 12.77
N VAL A 19 -23.24 -7.33 12.39
CA VAL A 19 -23.70 -8.64 12.90
C VAL A 19 -23.38 -8.81 14.38
N LYS A 20 -22.31 -8.17 14.87
CA LYS A 20 -21.93 -8.17 16.28
C LYS A 20 -22.87 -7.35 17.17
N GLN A 21 -23.67 -6.45 16.57
CA GLN A 21 -24.58 -5.61 17.32
C GLN A 21 -25.76 -6.41 17.87
N GLN A 22 -26.16 -6.10 19.09
CA GLN A 22 -27.30 -6.75 19.71
C GLN A 22 -28.60 -6.22 19.07
N PRO A 23 -29.55 -7.09 18.72
CA PRO A 23 -30.76 -6.69 18.00
C PRO A 23 -31.70 -5.79 18.84
N TYR A 24 -31.47 -5.70 20.14
CA TYR A 24 -32.24 -4.85 21.04
C TYR A 24 -31.72 -3.42 21.16
N ASN A 25 -30.52 -3.15 20.67
CA ASN A 25 -29.93 -1.83 20.72
C ASN A 25 -30.46 -0.98 19.56
N SER A 26 -31.24 0.05 19.91
CA SER A 26 -31.63 1.03 18.89
C SER A 26 -30.43 1.89 18.50
N PRO A 27 -30.15 2.03 17.20
CA PRO A 27 -29.10 2.93 16.74
C PRO A 27 -29.49 4.42 16.86
N TYR A 28 -30.75 4.71 17.24
CA TYR A 28 -31.30 6.06 17.38
C TYR A 28 -31.77 6.33 18.80
N ASP A 29 -31.61 7.57 19.23
CA ASP A 29 -32.22 8.08 20.47
C ASP A 29 -33.73 8.34 20.31
N ALA A 30 -34.37 8.78 21.40
CA ALA A 30 -35.80 9.09 21.42
C ALA A 30 -36.20 10.23 20.45
N ASN A 31 -35.27 11.04 19.99
CA ASN A 31 -35.46 12.13 19.03
C ASN A 31 -35.14 11.72 17.58
N GLY A 32 -34.82 10.47 17.34
CA GLY A 32 -34.44 9.95 16.03
C GLY A 32 -33.03 10.32 15.55
N LYS A 33 -32.14 10.77 16.48
CA LYS A 33 -30.75 11.06 16.18
C LYS A 33 -29.89 9.83 16.45
N LEU A 34 -28.90 9.56 15.59
CA LEU A 34 -27.96 8.47 15.78
C LEU A 34 -27.19 8.64 17.11
N VAL A 35 -27.17 7.59 17.90
CA VAL A 35 -26.35 7.53 19.12
C VAL A 35 -24.94 7.14 18.74
N LYS A 36 -23.95 7.72 19.40
CA LYS A 36 -22.54 7.40 19.16
C LYS A 36 -22.17 6.00 19.66
N THR A 37 -22.73 5.62 20.83
CA THR A 37 -22.51 4.32 21.44
C THR A 37 -23.81 3.76 21.97
N PHE A 38 -23.91 2.44 21.96
CA PHE A 38 -24.98 1.73 22.64
C PHE A 38 -24.68 1.69 24.15
N GLU A 39 -25.69 1.90 24.96
CA GLU A 39 -25.58 1.73 26.41
C GLU A 39 -25.39 0.26 26.74
N HIS A 40 -24.32 -0.09 27.41
CA HIS A 40 -24.15 -1.42 27.96
C HIS A 40 -24.89 -1.57 29.29
N PHE A 41 -25.69 -2.59 29.38
CA PHE A 41 -26.33 -3.04 30.60
C PHE A 41 -25.35 -3.79 31.55
N SER A 42 -24.06 -3.63 31.40
CA SER A 42 -23.07 -4.23 32.30
C SER A 42 -22.70 -3.21 33.37
N GLY A 43 -23.10 -3.54 34.60
CA GLY A 43 -22.90 -2.68 35.78
C GLY A 43 -21.46 -2.48 36.23
N SER A 44 -20.53 -2.43 35.33
CA SER A 44 -19.12 -2.10 35.60
C SER A 44 -18.89 -0.62 35.29
N PRO A 45 -18.57 0.19 36.32
CA PRO A 45 -18.23 1.59 36.11
C PRO A 45 -16.99 1.71 35.23
N GLY A 46 -17.09 2.49 34.12
CA GLY A 46 -15.97 2.79 33.24
C GLY A 46 -15.90 1.99 31.95
N GLN A 47 -16.82 1.07 31.68
CA GLN A 47 -16.92 0.47 30.36
C GLN A 47 -17.46 1.50 29.37
N THR A 48 -16.73 1.64 28.26
CA THR A 48 -17.23 2.36 27.08
C THR A 48 -18.33 1.55 26.44
N GLY A 49 -19.45 2.18 26.09
CA GLY A 49 -20.52 1.52 25.34
C GLY A 49 -19.99 0.97 24.00
N GLU A 50 -20.68 -0.02 23.46
CA GLU A 50 -20.35 -0.57 22.14
C GLU A 50 -20.54 0.50 21.05
N ALA A 51 -19.62 0.58 20.12
CA ALA A 51 -19.63 1.57 19.05
C ALA A 51 -20.83 1.37 18.11
N ASN A 52 -21.49 2.45 17.71
CA ASN A 52 -22.52 2.41 16.68
C ASN A 52 -21.88 2.64 15.29
N PRO A 53 -21.77 1.61 14.45
CA PRO A 53 -21.14 1.75 13.15
C PRO A 53 -21.91 2.68 12.20
N LEU A 54 -23.22 2.85 12.38
CA LEU A 54 -24.00 3.83 11.61
C LEU A 54 -23.62 5.27 11.94
N TYR A 55 -23.27 5.54 13.22
CA TYR A 55 -22.77 6.87 13.60
C TYR A 55 -21.43 7.15 12.91
N ASP A 56 -20.48 6.22 12.99
CA ASP A 56 -19.18 6.38 12.36
C ASP A 56 -19.28 6.56 10.84
N ALA A 57 -20.27 5.93 10.20
CA ALA A 57 -20.54 6.11 8.78
C ALA A 57 -21.00 7.53 8.38
N THR A 58 -21.48 8.34 9.34
CA THR A 58 -21.82 9.75 9.08
C THR A 58 -20.63 10.68 9.05
N LEU A 59 -19.50 10.25 9.61
CA LEU A 59 -18.29 11.04 9.72
C LEU A 59 -17.48 11.06 8.42
N ASN A 60 -16.58 12.04 8.29
CA ASN A 60 -15.68 12.17 7.14
C ASN A 60 -14.44 11.26 7.23
N SER A 61 -14.60 10.05 7.77
CA SER A 61 -13.55 9.05 7.80
C SER A 61 -13.29 8.46 6.40
N PHE A 62 -12.04 8.13 6.11
CA PHE A 62 -11.69 7.43 4.88
C PHE A 62 -10.46 6.54 5.03
N ASN A 63 -10.42 5.49 4.23
CA ASN A 63 -9.25 4.64 4.02
C ASN A 63 -9.12 4.42 2.50
N LYS A 64 -8.12 5.04 1.91
CA LYS A 64 -7.88 5.04 0.46
C LYS A 64 -6.47 4.54 0.19
N SER A 65 -6.33 3.72 -0.83
CA SER A 65 -5.02 3.30 -1.32
C SER A 65 -5.01 3.25 -2.84
N GLY A 66 -3.84 3.38 -3.40
CA GLY A 66 -3.70 3.28 -4.84
C GLY A 66 -2.26 3.11 -5.27
N TYR A 67 -2.09 2.67 -6.49
CA TYR A 67 -0.79 2.66 -7.14
C TYR A 67 -0.91 3.10 -8.60
N THR A 68 0.18 3.65 -9.08
CA THR A 68 0.40 3.92 -10.51
C THR A 68 1.67 3.18 -10.93
N SER A 69 1.60 2.41 -11.99
CA SER A 69 2.76 1.71 -12.53
C SER A 69 2.96 2.00 -14.01
N LEU A 70 4.20 2.18 -14.40
CA LEU A 70 4.62 2.33 -15.79
C LEU A 70 5.72 1.30 -16.08
N SER A 71 5.53 0.48 -17.11
CA SER A 71 6.53 -0.50 -17.55
C SER A 71 6.75 -0.39 -19.04
N ASN A 72 8.01 -0.32 -19.42
CA ASN A 72 8.46 -0.33 -20.81
C ASN A 72 9.52 -1.41 -20.98
N ASN A 73 9.38 -2.20 -22.05
CA ASN A 73 10.35 -3.22 -22.43
C ASN A 73 10.73 -2.97 -23.89
N PHE A 74 12.04 -2.91 -24.14
CA PHE A 74 12.61 -2.81 -25.46
C PHE A 74 13.44 -4.06 -25.73
N SER A 75 13.27 -4.64 -26.90
CA SER A 75 14.07 -5.77 -27.34
C SER A 75 14.55 -5.56 -28.76
N VAL A 76 15.78 -5.96 -29.00
CA VAL A 76 16.41 -5.94 -30.31
C VAL A 76 16.99 -7.32 -30.57
N GLU A 77 16.70 -7.88 -31.72
CA GLU A 77 17.31 -9.10 -32.22
C GLU A 77 18.06 -8.78 -33.51
N TRP A 78 19.31 -9.18 -33.52
CA TRP A 78 20.18 -8.95 -34.68
C TRP A 78 20.88 -10.24 -35.10
N GLN A 79 20.64 -10.67 -36.30
CA GLN A 79 21.37 -11.78 -36.92
C GLN A 79 22.71 -11.25 -37.46
N VAL A 80 23.77 -11.40 -36.65
CA VAL A 80 25.10 -10.88 -36.94
C VAL A 80 25.75 -11.59 -38.14
N LEU A 81 25.63 -12.93 -38.15
CA LEU A 81 26.10 -13.82 -39.20
C LEU A 81 25.12 -15.01 -39.32
N LYS A 82 25.29 -15.84 -40.37
CA LYS A 82 24.55 -17.09 -40.46
C LYS A 82 24.85 -17.95 -39.24
N GLY A 83 23.82 -18.34 -38.52
CA GLY A 83 23.90 -19.12 -37.30
C GLY A 83 24.20 -18.31 -36.01
N LEU A 84 24.60 -17.02 -36.09
CA LEU A 84 24.92 -16.19 -34.94
C LEU A 84 23.86 -15.08 -34.74
N THR A 85 23.15 -15.17 -33.61
CA THR A 85 22.10 -14.21 -33.25
C THR A 85 22.47 -13.52 -31.94
N LEU A 86 22.36 -12.19 -31.90
CA LEU A 86 22.48 -11.36 -30.71
C LEU A 86 21.10 -10.80 -30.37
N ARG A 87 20.66 -11.01 -29.12
CA ARG A 87 19.45 -10.41 -28.56
C ARG A 87 19.81 -9.49 -27.41
N GLY A 88 19.32 -8.28 -27.47
CA GLY A 88 19.39 -7.32 -26.37
C GLY A 88 17.98 -7.02 -25.85
N GLN A 89 17.82 -6.95 -24.53
CA GLN A 89 16.56 -6.56 -23.91
C GLN A 89 16.82 -5.58 -22.77
N VAL A 90 16.01 -4.52 -22.70
CA VAL A 90 16.02 -3.55 -21.60
C VAL A 90 14.60 -3.35 -21.13
N GLY A 91 14.39 -3.56 -19.84
CA GLY A 91 13.13 -3.34 -19.13
C GLY A 91 13.29 -2.22 -18.09
N ILE A 92 12.33 -1.31 -18.07
CA ILE A 92 12.25 -0.24 -17.07
C ILE A 92 10.84 -0.23 -16.53
N SER A 93 10.70 -0.34 -15.19
CA SER A 93 9.41 -0.14 -14.55
C SER A 93 9.51 0.78 -13.34
N SER A 94 8.48 1.61 -13.16
CA SER A 94 8.31 2.48 -12.00
C SER A 94 6.92 2.26 -11.44
N THR A 95 6.83 2.16 -10.12
CA THR A 95 5.56 2.03 -9.39
C THR A 95 5.55 3.03 -8.24
N ASP A 96 4.53 3.87 -8.19
CA ASP A 96 4.26 4.81 -7.12
C ASP A 96 3.02 4.33 -6.37
N ASN A 97 3.15 4.11 -5.05
CA ASN A 97 2.07 3.69 -4.15
C ASN A 97 1.73 4.81 -3.19
N THR A 98 0.44 4.96 -2.88
CA THR A 98 -0.04 5.88 -1.85
C THR A 98 -1.10 5.20 -1.00
N SER A 99 -1.14 5.56 0.27
CA SER A 99 -2.21 5.16 1.19
C SER A 99 -2.53 6.33 2.12
N ASP A 100 -3.82 6.60 2.24
CA ASP A 100 -4.41 7.69 3.03
C ASP A 100 -5.46 7.11 3.95
N TYR A 101 -5.30 7.31 5.26
CA TYR A 101 -6.25 6.87 6.27
C TYR A 101 -6.53 8.02 7.22
N PHE A 102 -7.80 8.34 7.44
CA PHE A 102 -8.23 9.40 8.34
C PHE A 102 -9.40 8.97 9.21
N LEU A 103 -9.28 9.24 10.51
CA LEU A 103 -10.37 9.14 11.48
C LEU A 103 -10.52 10.51 12.16
N PRO A 104 -11.69 11.17 12.08
CA PRO A 104 -11.95 12.42 12.78
C PRO A 104 -12.05 12.23 14.30
N ALA A 105 -11.88 13.30 15.06
CA ALA A 105 -11.88 13.28 16.53
C ALA A 105 -13.15 12.69 17.15
N GLU A 106 -14.28 12.80 16.46
CA GLU A 106 -15.58 12.30 16.90
C GLU A 106 -15.79 10.80 16.66
N HIS A 107 -14.88 10.13 15.95
CA HIS A 107 -14.98 8.69 15.69
C HIS A 107 -15.00 7.89 16.98
N THR A 108 -15.80 6.81 17.03
CA THR A 108 -15.95 5.95 18.21
C THR A 108 -14.65 5.31 18.67
N PHE A 109 -13.65 5.20 17.79
CA PHE A 109 -12.31 4.77 18.15
C PHE A 109 -11.71 5.54 19.34
N PHE A 110 -12.01 6.85 19.44
CA PHE A 110 -11.46 7.72 20.49
C PHE A 110 -12.30 7.77 21.77
N GLN A 111 -13.00 6.68 22.11
CA GLN A 111 -13.82 6.60 23.31
C GLN A 111 -13.14 5.94 24.49
N SER A 112 -11.98 5.30 24.28
CA SER A 112 -11.24 4.64 25.35
C SER A 112 -10.85 5.63 26.46
N ALA A 113 -10.56 5.11 27.65
CA ALA A 113 -10.20 5.93 28.82
C ALA A 113 -8.99 6.84 28.55
N GLU A 114 -8.08 6.42 27.71
CA GLU A 114 -6.92 7.18 27.26
C GLU A 114 -7.32 8.54 26.67
N TYR A 115 -8.31 8.56 25.77
CA TYR A 115 -8.80 9.78 25.11
C TYR A 115 -9.80 10.61 25.93
N LYS A 116 -10.07 10.20 27.18
CA LYS A 116 -10.89 10.96 28.15
C LYS A 116 -10.06 11.86 29.05
N THR A 117 -8.74 11.69 29.09
CA THR A 117 -7.82 12.60 29.78
C THR A 117 -7.71 13.93 29.06
N THR A 118 -7.24 14.98 29.74
CA THR A 118 -7.05 16.32 29.14
C THR A 118 -6.12 16.27 27.92
N ASP A 119 -5.02 15.53 28.05
CA ASP A 119 -4.07 15.37 26.96
C ASP A 119 -4.63 14.47 25.85
N GLY A 120 -5.19 13.31 26.20
CA GLY A 120 -5.79 12.38 25.26
C GLY A 120 -6.94 12.99 24.46
N PHE A 121 -7.72 13.90 25.07
CA PHE A 121 -8.75 14.65 24.35
C PHE A 121 -8.17 15.46 23.18
N LEU A 122 -7.03 16.10 23.40
CA LEU A 122 -6.35 16.91 22.38
C LEU A 122 -5.61 16.09 21.33
N ARG A 123 -5.49 14.78 21.54
CA ARG A 123 -4.87 13.79 20.62
C ARG A 123 -5.89 13.08 19.74
N ARG A 124 -7.19 13.35 19.90
CA ARG A 124 -8.23 12.77 19.05
C ARG A 124 -8.07 13.20 17.61
N GLY A 125 -8.54 12.32 16.72
CA GLY A 125 -8.34 12.49 15.27
C GLY A 125 -6.99 11.95 14.84
N GLN A 126 -6.98 11.02 13.89
CA GLN A 126 -5.78 10.36 13.40
C GLN A 126 -5.70 10.44 11.89
N TYR A 127 -4.51 10.76 11.38
CA TYR A 127 -4.21 10.72 9.97
C TYR A 127 -2.94 9.91 9.73
N LYS A 128 -3.08 8.86 8.92
CA LYS A 128 -1.95 8.03 8.49
C LYS A 128 -1.76 8.20 6.99
N TYR A 129 -0.57 8.59 6.61
CA TYR A 129 -0.19 8.70 5.21
C TYR A 129 1.05 7.86 4.94
N SER A 130 1.03 7.07 3.88
CA SER A 130 2.22 6.41 3.40
C SER A 130 2.36 6.56 1.89
N THR A 131 3.61 6.70 1.46
CA THR A 131 3.96 6.73 0.05
C THR A 131 5.19 5.87 -0.21
N GLY A 132 5.20 5.20 -1.35
CA GLY A 132 6.29 4.34 -1.75
C GLY A 132 6.57 4.47 -3.25
N LYS A 133 7.85 4.43 -3.60
CA LYS A 133 8.29 4.41 -4.98
C LYS A 133 9.24 3.25 -5.22
N GLY A 134 8.92 2.41 -6.19
CA GLY A 134 9.74 1.31 -6.66
C GLY A 134 10.18 1.55 -8.10
N ASN A 135 11.48 1.45 -8.37
CA ASN A 135 12.02 1.47 -9.72
C ASN A 135 12.79 0.18 -9.97
N ASN A 136 12.51 -0.47 -11.10
CA ASN A 136 13.21 -1.67 -11.54
C ASN A 136 13.83 -1.41 -12.90
N TYR A 137 15.07 -1.83 -13.04
CA TYR A 137 15.85 -1.77 -14.28
C TYR A 137 16.35 -3.19 -14.55
N ASP A 138 15.98 -3.73 -15.68
CA ASP A 138 16.39 -5.06 -16.13
C ASP A 138 17.08 -4.92 -17.48
N GLY A 139 18.25 -5.50 -17.61
CA GLY A 139 18.99 -5.55 -18.88
C GLY A 139 19.48 -6.97 -19.13
N SER A 140 19.37 -7.48 -20.35
CA SER A 140 19.95 -8.75 -20.71
C SER A 140 20.49 -8.73 -22.14
N ILE A 141 21.57 -9.47 -22.34
CA ILE A 141 22.18 -9.76 -23.65
C ILE A 141 22.31 -11.27 -23.77
N ASN A 142 21.79 -11.81 -24.84
CA ASN A 142 21.92 -13.22 -25.22
C ASN A 142 22.65 -13.30 -26.55
N LEU A 143 23.69 -14.07 -26.60
CA LEU A 143 24.43 -14.44 -27.80
C LEU A 143 24.20 -15.93 -28.07
N ALA A 144 23.62 -16.26 -29.19
CA ALA A 144 23.32 -17.63 -29.58
C ALA A 144 23.99 -17.96 -30.92
N TYR A 145 24.74 -19.05 -30.96
CA TYR A 145 25.32 -19.61 -32.18
C TYR A 145 24.78 -21.00 -32.42
N SER A 146 24.32 -21.28 -33.63
CA SER A 146 23.84 -22.58 -34.07
C SER A 146 24.34 -22.90 -35.46
N GLU A 147 25.01 -24.03 -35.61
CA GLU A 147 25.57 -24.49 -36.93
C GLU A 147 25.39 -25.98 -37.05
N THR A 148 25.12 -26.45 -38.26
CA THR A 148 25.11 -27.84 -38.61
C THR A 148 26.34 -28.15 -39.45
N LEU A 149 27.26 -28.96 -38.89
CA LEU A 149 28.51 -29.33 -39.52
C LEU A 149 28.33 -30.68 -40.24
N ALA A 150 28.79 -30.76 -41.49
CA ALA A 150 28.78 -31.96 -42.32
C ALA A 150 27.40 -32.66 -42.39
N ASP A 151 26.30 -31.89 -42.33
CA ASP A 151 24.90 -32.35 -42.33
C ASP A 151 24.54 -33.42 -41.26
N LYS A 152 25.39 -33.57 -40.27
CA LYS A 152 25.25 -34.63 -39.20
C LYS A 152 25.43 -34.14 -37.78
N HIS A 153 26.16 -33.06 -37.59
CA HIS A 153 26.54 -32.57 -36.27
C HIS A 153 25.92 -31.20 -36.04
N GLN A 154 24.97 -31.12 -35.15
CA GLN A 154 24.35 -29.85 -34.78
C GLN A 154 24.96 -29.34 -33.50
N ILE A 155 25.58 -28.18 -33.53
CA ILE A 155 26.17 -27.52 -32.38
C ILE A 155 25.34 -26.28 -32.04
N TYR A 156 25.01 -26.13 -30.77
CA TYR A 156 24.40 -24.91 -30.25
C TYR A 156 25.24 -24.39 -29.06
N LEU A 157 25.63 -23.10 -29.14
CA LEU A 157 26.30 -22.38 -28.06
C LEU A 157 25.46 -21.18 -27.68
N GLY A 158 25.12 -21.02 -26.41
CA GLY A 158 24.41 -19.85 -25.87
C GLY A 158 25.20 -19.22 -24.75
N VAL A 159 25.26 -17.89 -24.74
CA VAL A 159 25.80 -17.09 -23.63
C VAL A 159 24.79 -16.03 -23.27
N ASP A 160 24.40 -16.01 -22.02
CA ASP A 160 23.46 -15.06 -21.46
C ASP A 160 24.14 -14.20 -20.39
N TYR A 161 23.99 -12.90 -20.49
CA TYR A 161 24.38 -11.95 -19.48
C TYR A 161 23.18 -11.11 -19.06
N SER A 162 22.94 -10.97 -17.76
CA SER A 162 21.82 -10.19 -17.23
C SER A 162 22.24 -9.29 -16.09
N LEU A 163 21.64 -8.11 -16.05
CA LEU A 163 21.76 -7.12 -14.99
C LEU A 163 20.37 -6.74 -14.50
N ARG A 164 20.21 -6.63 -13.19
CA ARG A 164 18.97 -6.15 -12.57
C ARG A 164 19.30 -5.22 -11.42
N GLU A 165 18.60 -4.10 -11.38
CA GLU A 165 18.62 -3.19 -10.24
C GLU A 165 17.17 -2.92 -9.80
N ARG A 166 16.94 -3.01 -8.49
CA ARG A 166 15.68 -2.63 -7.85
C ARG A 166 15.95 -1.61 -6.77
N ASN A 167 15.28 -0.47 -6.87
CA ASN A 167 15.33 0.60 -5.89
C ASN A 167 13.94 0.81 -5.31
N ASN A 168 13.80 0.64 -3.99
CA ASN A 168 12.56 0.90 -3.29
C ASN A 168 12.80 1.98 -2.24
N ARG A 169 11.88 2.92 -2.15
CA ARG A 169 11.86 3.96 -1.13
C ARG A 169 10.43 4.14 -0.65
N SER A 170 10.23 4.20 0.66
CA SER A 170 8.93 4.46 1.26
C SER A 170 9.05 5.42 2.44
N TYR A 171 7.96 6.15 2.68
CA TYR A 171 7.78 7.02 3.83
C TYR A 171 6.41 6.76 4.43
N SER A 172 6.32 6.90 5.75
CA SER A 172 5.07 6.83 6.48
C SER A 172 5.02 7.92 7.54
N PHE A 173 3.83 8.49 7.70
CA PHE A 173 3.53 9.52 8.66
C PHE A 173 2.28 9.11 9.41
N ASP A 174 2.32 9.15 10.73
CA ASP A 174 1.20 8.89 11.60
C ASP A 174 1.07 10.10 12.53
N ALA A 175 -0.03 10.82 12.41
CA ALA A 175 -0.26 12.08 13.07
C ALA A 175 -1.62 12.07 13.78
N GLU A 176 -1.73 12.82 14.87
CA GLU A 176 -2.90 12.90 15.74
C GLU A 176 -3.24 14.34 16.14
N GLY A 177 -4.43 14.52 16.68
CA GLY A 177 -4.90 15.81 17.14
C GLY A 177 -5.55 16.65 16.02
N PHE A 178 -6.44 16.01 15.26
CA PHE A 178 -7.28 16.68 14.25
C PHE A 178 -8.63 16.98 14.88
N MET A 179 -8.81 18.22 15.33
CA MET A 179 -10.03 18.65 16.02
C MET A 179 -11.19 18.94 15.06
N ASP A 180 -10.90 19.23 13.80
CA ASP A 180 -11.87 19.50 12.75
C ASP A 180 -11.93 18.30 11.80
N GLU A 181 -13.14 17.79 11.57
CA GLU A 181 -13.37 16.62 10.70
C GLU A 181 -13.18 16.92 9.20
N ASP A 182 -13.24 18.17 8.81
CA ASP A 182 -13.04 18.60 7.42
C ASP A 182 -11.58 18.91 7.10
N VAL A 183 -10.73 19.05 8.11
CA VAL A 183 -9.31 19.39 7.97
C VAL A 183 -8.45 18.16 8.20
N HIS A 184 -8.19 17.44 7.14
CA HIS A 184 -7.39 16.20 7.14
C HIS A 184 -6.05 16.34 6.38
N PHE A 185 -5.41 17.49 6.51
CA PHE A 185 -4.09 17.73 5.94
C PHE A 185 -3.01 17.55 7.00
N LEU A 186 -1.92 16.82 6.67
CA LEU A 186 -0.89 16.43 7.65
C LEU A 186 -0.33 17.61 8.46
N ALA A 187 -0.16 18.78 7.84
CA ALA A 187 0.32 19.97 8.53
C ALA A 187 -0.67 20.56 9.55
N SER A 188 -1.94 20.11 9.53
CA SER A 188 -2.98 20.53 10.48
C SER A 188 -3.02 19.64 11.73
N ALA A 189 -2.21 18.59 11.77
CA ALA A 189 -2.06 17.76 12.95
C ALA A 189 -1.43 18.57 14.09
N ARG A 190 -1.86 18.28 15.30
CA ARG A 190 -1.21 18.83 16.50
C ARG A 190 0.20 18.28 16.68
N GLN A 191 0.35 16.99 16.44
CA GLN A 191 1.62 16.26 16.65
C GLN A 191 1.65 14.94 15.87
N TYR A 192 2.81 14.32 15.80
CA TYR A 192 2.88 12.90 15.43
C TYR A 192 2.30 12.04 16.55
N GLN A 193 1.84 10.84 16.20
CA GLN A 193 1.32 9.88 17.18
C GLN A 193 2.28 9.78 18.36
N GLU A 194 1.74 9.66 19.58
CA GLU A 194 2.52 9.63 20.81
C GLU A 194 3.67 8.64 20.72
N ASN A 195 4.86 9.11 21.08
CA ASN A 195 6.13 8.38 20.90
C ASN A 195 6.46 7.97 19.46
N GLY A 196 5.72 8.46 18.50
CA GLY A 196 5.93 8.23 17.07
C GLY A 196 6.87 9.25 16.42
N LYS A 197 7.36 8.88 15.25
CA LYS A 197 8.10 9.76 14.36
C LYS A 197 7.84 9.34 12.92
N PRO A 198 8.12 10.19 11.92
CA PRO A 198 8.07 9.77 10.54
C PRO A 198 8.90 8.51 10.29
N GLY A 199 8.28 7.53 9.65
CA GLY A 199 8.94 6.31 9.23
C GLY A 199 9.46 6.41 7.80
N GLY A 200 10.43 5.60 7.46
CA GLY A 200 10.90 5.50 6.09
C GLY A 200 11.85 4.33 5.91
N ASN A 201 11.86 3.80 4.71
CA ASN A 201 12.78 2.74 4.32
C ASN A 201 13.32 3.00 2.92
N GLN A 202 14.57 2.63 2.70
CA GLN A 202 15.18 2.65 1.39
C GLN A 202 15.99 1.37 1.21
N SER A 203 15.78 0.69 0.09
CA SER A 203 16.55 -0.50 -0.26
C SER A 203 16.95 -0.44 -1.73
N THR A 204 18.18 -0.89 -2.01
CA THR A 204 18.68 -1.10 -3.36
C THR A 204 19.19 -2.53 -3.45
N MET A 205 18.70 -3.27 -4.42
CA MET A 205 19.16 -4.60 -4.76
C MET A 205 19.74 -4.57 -6.17
N ARG A 206 20.94 -5.12 -6.32
CA ARG A 206 21.59 -5.33 -7.61
C ARG A 206 21.93 -6.80 -7.79
N SER A 207 21.65 -7.34 -8.94
CA SER A 207 22.06 -8.69 -9.29
C SER A 207 22.59 -8.71 -10.71
N MET A 208 23.59 -9.56 -10.93
CA MET A 208 24.07 -9.88 -12.25
C MET A 208 24.13 -11.41 -12.39
N GLY A 209 23.88 -11.87 -13.59
CA GLY A 209 23.94 -13.27 -13.93
C GLY A 209 24.72 -13.46 -15.23
N LEU A 210 25.53 -14.51 -15.28
CA LEU A 210 26.19 -14.99 -16.46
C LEU A 210 25.88 -16.48 -16.58
N ALA A 211 25.38 -16.92 -17.72
CA ALA A 211 25.14 -18.31 -18.00
C ALA A 211 25.72 -18.66 -19.39
N ALA A 212 26.21 -19.87 -19.54
CA ALA A 212 26.65 -20.40 -20.81
C ALA A 212 26.14 -21.85 -20.94
N ASN A 213 25.69 -22.20 -22.13
CA ASN A 213 25.22 -23.54 -22.45
C ASN A 213 25.82 -24.00 -23.79
N LEU A 214 26.14 -25.26 -23.87
CA LEU A 214 26.62 -25.92 -25.06
C LEU A 214 25.82 -27.22 -25.25
N ASN A 215 25.24 -27.38 -26.41
CA ASN A 215 24.55 -28.59 -26.82
C ASN A 215 25.15 -29.11 -28.14
N TYR A 216 25.27 -30.44 -28.21
CA TYR A 216 25.75 -31.16 -29.38
C TYR A 216 24.80 -32.29 -29.74
#